data_ec92a0ba6f517e6cea5e244d7b6a1837
#
_entry.id   ec92a0ba6f517e6cea5e244d7b6a1837
#
_cell.length_a   1.000
_cell.length_b   1.000
_cell.length_c   1.000
_cell.angle_alpha   90.00
_cell.angle_beta   90.00
_cell.angle_gamma   90.00
#
_symmetry.space_group_name_H-M   'P 1'
#
loop_
_entity.id
_entity.type
_entity.pdbx_description
1 polymer ?
#
loop_
_entity_poly.entity_id
_entity_poly.type
_entity_poly.pdbx_seq_one_letter_code
_entity_poly.pdbx_strand_id
1 'polypeptide(L)'
;MDLNFLPFEQPVAELEAKIEELRHVGDDNELNIAEEIEHLETKSRALTQHIFSALTPWQISQLSRHPQRPYFLDYVRRIFDDFQELHGDRAFADDSAIVGGLARLDGRSVVVIGHQKGRDTKEKIQRNFGMPRPEGYRKALRLMGLAERFALPIYTFIDTPGAYPGVGAEERGQSEAIARNLQVMAGLRVPIIATVTGEGGSGGALAIGVGDRLIMLQFSTYSVISPEGCASILWKSADKAQLAAEAMAITSDKLHDLGLVDAVVPEPLGGAHRDVDTMAESLQRTLLESFSQLEPLSIDQLLAARYERIRGFGRFKE
;
A
#
# COMPACT_ATOMS: atom_id res chain seq x y z
N MET A 1 5.56 10.39 -21.54
CA MET A 1 5.85 10.08 -20.13
C MET A 1 7.05 9.14 -20.09
N ASP A 2 8.11 9.49 -19.35
CA ASP A 2 9.18 8.52 -19.10
C ASP A 2 8.63 7.40 -18.21
N LEU A 3 8.22 6.32 -18.84
CA LEU A 3 7.75 5.13 -18.14
C LEU A 3 8.99 4.41 -17.59
N ASN A 4 9.06 4.32 -16.29
CA ASN A 4 10.14 3.62 -15.61
C ASN A 4 9.79 2.11 -15.59
N PHE A 5 10.36 1.35 -16.51
CA PHE A 5 10.12 -0.09 -16.64
C PHE A 5 11.03 -0.89 -15.71
N LEU A 6 10.48 -1.90 -15.06
CA LEU A 6 11.26 -2.89 -14.31
C LEU A 6 11.95 -3.89 -15.28
N PRO A 7 13.00 -4.58 -14.86
CA PRO A 7 13.76 -5.49 -15.74
C PRO A 7 12.90 -6.54 -16.46
N PHE A 8 11.85 -7.03 -15.82
CA PHE A 8 10.94 -8.02 -16.43
C PHE A 8 9.94 -7.40 -17.41
N GLU A 9 9.79 -6.09 -17.43
CA GLU A 9 8.96 -5.33 -18.38
C GLU A 9 9.73 -4.92 -19.65
N GLN A 10 11.04 -5.19 -19.73
CA GLN A 10 11.89 -4.77 -20.85
C GLN A 10 11.31 -5.08 -22.23
N PRO A 11 10.72 -6.28 -22.49
CA PRO A 11 10.11 -6.56 -23.79
C PRO A 11 8.91 -5.66 -24.13
N VAL A 12 8.17 -5.17 -23.11
CA VAL A 12 7.09 -4.18 -23.28
C VAL A 12 7.69 -2.80 -23.57
N ALA A 13 8.74 -2.42 -22.83
CA ALA A 13 9.44 -1.14 -23.04
C ALA A 13 9.95 -0.98 -24.47
N GLU A 14 10.48 -2.05 -25.08
CA GLU A 14 10.96 -2.06 -26.46
C GLU A 14 9.83 -1.84 -27.48
N LEU A 15 8.65 -2.42 -27.23
CA LEU A 15 7.46 -2.19 -28.07
C LEU A 15 6.91 -0.77 -27.92
N GLU A 16 6.83 -0.25 -26.69
CA GLU A 16 6.38 1.11 -26.42
C GLU A 16 7.32 2.16 -27.05
N ALA A 17 8.64 1.93 -26.98
CA ALA A 17 9.62 2.80 -27.64
C ALA A 17 9.42 2.82 -29.16
N LYS A 18 9.19 1.64 -29.79
CA LYS A 18 8.94 1.56 -31.22
C LYS A 18 7.63 2.24 -31.64
N ILE A 19 6.58 2.12 -30.83
CA ILE A 19 5.31 2.81 -31.06
C ILE A 19 5.53 4.32 -31.03
N GLU A 20 6.29 4.82 -30.06
CA GLU A 20 6.59 6.24 -29.93
C GLU A 20 7.44 6.77 -31.08
N GLU A 21 8.42 6.00 -31.55
CA GLU A 21 9.19 6.31 -32.76
C GLU A 21 8.28 6.47 -33.98
N LEU A 22 7.37 5.51 -34.21
CA LEU A 22 6.43 5.55 -35.32
C LEU A 22 5.47 6.75 -35.25
N ARG A 23 5.03 7.14 -34.06
CA ARG A 23 4.20 8.36 -33.86
C ARG A 23 4.94 9.64 -34.23
N HIS A 24 6.28 9.67 -34.17
CA HIS A 24 7.10 10.83 -34.50
C HIS A 24 7.52 10.85 -35.98
N VAL A 25 7.40 9.75 -36.71
CA VAL A 25 7.71 9.64 -38.15
C VAL A 25 6.48 10.07 -38.97
N GLY A 26 5.95 11.25 -38.76
CA GLY A 26 4.83 11.76 -39.56
C GLY A 26 5.23 12.14 -40.99
N ASP A 27 4.37 11.87 -41.98
CA ASP A 27 3.91 12.64 -43.12
C ASP A 27 3.86 12.00 -44.52
N ASP A 28 4.48 10.86 -44.83
CA ASP A 28 4.37 10.37 -46.21
C ASP A 28 3.60 9.06 -46.45
N ASN A 29 3.13 8.34 -45.37
CA ASN A 29 2.36 7.10 -45.47
C ASN A 29 1.44 6.90 -44.27
N GLU A 30 0.54 7.83 -43.98
CA GLU A 30 -0.30 7.83 -42.77
C GLU A 30 -1.13 6.54 -42.53
N LEU A 31 -1.68 5.93 -43.55
CA LEU A 31 -2.51 4.73 -43.43
C LEU A 31 -1.72 3.48 -42.98
N ASN A 32 -0.53 3.28 -43.54
CA ASN A 32 0.29 2.10 -43.21
C ASN A 32 0.95 2.22 -41.81
N ILE A 33 1.26 3.44 -41.38
CA ILE A 33 1.83 3.70 -40.04
C ILE A 33 0.77 3.52 -38.97
N ALA A 34 -0.48 3.97 -39.19
CA ALA A 34 -1.56 3.81 -38.23
C ALA A 34 -1.91 2.32 -37.98
N GLU A 35 -1.98 1.50 -39.04
CA GLU A 35 -2.20 0.05 -38.92
C GLU A 35 -1.05 -0.64 -38.16
N GLU A 36 0.19 -0.25 -38.42
CA GLU A 36 1.36 -0.82 -37.71
C GLU A 36 1.36 -0.41 -36.22
N ILE A 37 1.01 0.84 -35.89
CA ILE A 37 0.88 1.28 -34.50
C ILE A 37 -0.19 0.47 -33.79
N GLU A 38 -1.39 0.30 -34.37
CA GLU A 38 -2.48 -0.47 -33.78
C GLU A 38 -2.08 -1.94 -33.56
N HIS A 39 -1.35 -2.51 -34.52
CA HIS A 39 -0.80 -3.87 -34.38
C HIS A 39 0.20 -3.98 -33.23
N LEU A 40 1.13 -3.02 -33.11
CA LEU A 40 2.12 -2.99 -32.03
C LEU A 40 1.48 -2.73 -30.67
N GLU A 41 0.47 -1.86 -30.56
CA GLU A 41 -0.29 -1.62 -29.33
C GLU A 41 -1.02 -2.87 -28.87
N THR A 42 -1.66 -3.59 -29.80
CA THR A 42 -2.31 -4.88 -29.52
C THR A 42 -1.30 -5.91 -29.00
N LYS A 43 -0.13 -5.98 -29.63
CA LYS A 43 0.95 -6.88 -29.23
C LYS A 43 1.54 -6.50 -27.87
N SER A 44 1.76 -5.20 -27.62
CA SER A 44 2.23 -4.67 -26.32
C SER A 44 1.25 -5.03 -25.21
N ARG A 45 -0.05 -4.82 -25.43
CA ARG A 45 -1.11 -5.17 -24.47
C ARG A 45 -1.16 -6.67 -24.16
N ALA A 46 -1.09 -7.51 -25.19
CA ALA A 46 -1.09 -8.97 -25.02
C ALA A 46 0.15 -9.46 -24.27
N LEU A 47 1.32 -8.89 -24.58
CA LEU A 47 2.58 -9.21 -23.91
C LEU A 47 2.56 -8.77 -22.44
N THR A 48 2.07 -7.56 -22.16
CA THR A 48 1.88 -7.06 -20.80
C THR A 48 0.96 -8.00 -20.01
N GLN A 49 -0.17 -8.39 -20.58
CA GLN A 49 -1.10 -9.33 -19.94
C GLN A 49 -0.43 -10.68 -19.64
N HIS A 50 0.36 -11.20 -20.58
CA HIS A 50 1.09 -12.46 -20.39
C HIS A 50 2.11 -12.34 -19.24
N ILE A 51 2.93 -11.28 -19.21
CA ILE A 51 3.93 -11.04 -18.16
C ILE A 51 3.25 -10.88 -16.80
N PHE A 52 2.24 -10.01 -16.71
CA PHE A 52 1.59 -9.67 -15.42
C PHE A 52 0.69 -10.80 -14.88
N SER A 53 0.28 -11.75 -15.70
CA SER A 53 -0.43 -12.96 -15.24
C SER A 53 0.48 -14.01 -14.60
N ALA A 54 1.80 -13.90 -14.77
CA ALA A 54 2.78 -14.91 -14.34
C ALA A 54 3.92 -14.32 -13.48
N LEU A 55 3.69 -13.16 -12.83
CA LEU A 55 4.70 -12.53 -11.98
C LEU A 55 5.09 -13.43 -10.82
N THR A 56 6.39 -13.57 -10.59
CA THR A 56 6.91 -14.24 -9.40
C THR A 56 6.74 -13.37 -8.15
N PRO A 57 6.75 -13.93 -6.92
CA PRO A 57 6.71 -13.16 -5.69
C PRO A 57 7.80 -12.09 -5.59
N TRP A 58 8.98 -12.35 -6.15
CA TRP A 58 10.05 -11.37 -6.23
C TRP A 58 9.71 -10.20 -7.16
N GLN A 59 9.17 -10.47 -8.34
CA GLN A 59 8.73 -9.43 -9.28
C GLN A 59 7.60 -8.58 -8.68
N ILE A 60 6.65 -9.22 -7.98
CA ILE A 60 5.60 -8.50 -7.23
C ILE A 60 6.23 -7.61 -6.14
N SER A 61 7.23 -8.11 -5.41
CA SER A 61 7.96 -7.31 -4.41
C SER A 61 8.68 -6.11 -5.04
N GLN A 62 9.23 -6.24 -6.24
CA GLN A 62 9.80 -5.12 -6.97
C GLN A 62 8.73 -4.13 -7.42
N LEU A 63 7.61 -4.63 -7.95
CA LEU A 63 6.48 -3.82 -8.43
C LEU A 63 5.78 -3.07 -7.27
N SER A 64 5.67 -3.67 -6.09
CA SER A 64 5.11 -3.02 -4.89
C SER A 64 5.88 -1.77 -4.47
N ARG A 65 7.15 -1.69 -4.85
CA ARG A 65 8.08 -0.57 -4.58
C ARG A 65 8.35 0.31 -5.80
N HIS A 66 7.58 0.12 -6.89
CA HIS A 66 7.78 0.88 -8.13
C HIS A 66 7.71 2.38 -7.86
N PRO A 67 8.68 3.20 -8.35
CA PRO A 67 8.78 4.63 -8.01
C PRO A 67 7.60 5.46 -8.49
N GLN A 68 6.86 5.02 -9.51
CA GLN A 68 5.67 5.70 -10.02
C GLN A 68 4.38 5.19 -9.40
N ARG A 69 4.43 4.16 -8.53
CA ARG A 69 3.24 3.64 -7.86
C ARG A 69 2.54 4.75 -7.07
N PRO A 70 1.19 4.83 -7.08
CA PRO A 70 0.48 5.86 -6.32
C PRO A 70 0.79 5.75 -4.83
N TYR A 71 1.05 6.89 -4.19
CA TYR A 71 1.24 6.99 -2.76
C TYR A 71 -0.05 7.44 -2.06
N PHE A 72 -0.07 7.49 -0.75
CA PHE A 72 -1.25 7.82 0.05
C PHE A 72 -1.97 9.09 -0.40
N LEU A 73 -1.26 10.21 -0.60
CA LEU A 73 -1.87 11.46 -1.03
C LEU A 73 -2.44 11.42 -2.47
N ASP A 74 -1.95 10.52 -3.32
CA ASP A 74 -2.53 10.31 -4.66
C ASP A 74 -3.92 9.66 -4.57
N TYR A 75 -4.09 8.70 -3.63
CA TYR A 75 -5.38 8.09 -3.32
C TYR A 75 -6.30 9.06 -2.59
N VAL A 76 -5.79 9.82 -1.61
CA VAL A 76 -6.60 10.80 -0.87
C VAL A 76 -7.28 11.79 -1.81
N ARG A 77 -6.56 12.33 -2.77
CA ARG A 77 -7.10 13.31 -3.75
C ARG A 77 -8.17 12.75 -4.68
N ARG A 78 -8.25 11.42 -4.85
CA ARG A 78 -9.17 10.75 -5.78
C ARG A 78 -10.35 10.10 -5.11
N ILE A 79 -10.15 9.64 -3.88
CA ILE A 79 -11.13 8.83 -3.15
C ILE A 79 -11.92 9.65 -2.14
N PHE A 80 -11.29 10.69 -1.57
CA PHE A 80 -11.86 11.45 -0.46
C PHE A 80 -12.04 12.92 -0.82
N ASP A 81 -13.11 13.51 -0.27
CA ASP A 81 -13.37 14.93 -0.34
C ASP A 81 -12.94 15.64 0.96
N ASP A 82 -12.76 16.95 0.90
CA ASP A 82 -12.55 17.85 2.05
C ASP A 82 -11.42 17.42 3.00
N PHE A 83 -10.33 16.85 2.47
CA PHE A 83 -9.21 16.40 3.29
C PHE A 83 -8.54 17.57 4.01
N GLN A 84 -8.48 17.45 5.35
CA GLN A 84 -7.82 18.40 6.25
C GLN A 84 -6.73 17.68 7.03
N GLU A 85 -5.47 17.91 6.66
CA GLU A 85 -4.32 17.32 7.33
C GLU A 85 -4.16 17.86 8.76
N LEU A 86 -3.88 16.97 9.71
CA LEU A 86 -3.68 17.27 11.12
C LEU A 86 -2.27 16.88 11.58
N HIS A 87 -1.41 17.87 11.71
CA HIS A 87 0.01 17.70 12.00
C HIS A 87 0.33 17.49 13.48
N GLY A 88 1.48 16.86 13.72
CA GLY A 88 2.17 16.76 15.01
C GLY A 88 1.59 15.73 15.99
N ASP A 89 2.45 15.22 16.86
CA ASP A 89 2.13 14.19 17.85
C ASP A 89 1.67 14.75 19.21
N ARG A 90 1.78 16.07 19.41
CA ARG A 90 1.50 16.76 20.70
C ARG A 90 2.45 16.34 21.84
N ALA A 91 3.59 15.77 21.50
CA ALA A 91 4.61 15.34 22.47
C ALA A 91 6.01 15.85 22.11
N PHE A 92 6.44 15.68 20.86
CA PHE A 92 7.80 16.03 20.42
C PHE A 92 7.80 16.82 19.11
N ALA A 93 7.30 16.24 18.00
CA ALA A 93 7.37 16.86 16.68
C ALA A 93 6.27 16.36 15.72
N ASP A 94 6.33 16.81 14.49
CA ASP A 94 5.63 16.18 13.37
C ASP A 94 6.55 15.18 12.66
N ASP A 95 5.96 14.20 11.99
CA ASP A 95 6.64 13.25 11.11
C ASP A 95 5.93 13.17 9.76
N SER A 96 6.63 13.60 8.72
CA SER A 96 6.08 13.65 7.36
C SER A 96 5.96 12.27 6.68
N ALA A 97 6.49 11.19 7.30
CA ALA A 97 6.35 9.83 6.77
C ALA A 97 4.96 9.24 7.07
N ILE A 98 4.24 9.76 8.07
CA ILE A 98 2.81 9.51 8.26
C ILE A 98 2.06 10.81 8.03
N VAL A 99 1.06 10.75 7.16
CA VAL A 99 0.10 11.82 6.92
C VAL A 99 -1.26 11.35 7.38
N GLY A 100 -2.06 12.23 7.95
CA GLY A 100 -3.41 11.87 8.35
C GLY A 100 -4.24 13.08 8.73
N GLY A 101 -5.54 12.90 8.72
CA GLY A 101 -6.48 13.99 8.97
C GLY A 101 -7.94 13.56 8.86
N LEU A 102 -8.79 14.58 8.81
CA LEU A 102 -10.23 14.43 8.55
C LEU A 102 -10.50 14.48 7.05
N ALA A 103 -11.47 13.72 6.59
CA ALA A 103 -11.92 13.74 5.20
C ALA A 103 -13.40 13.36 5.12
N ARG A 104 -13.92 13.30 3.88
CA ARG A 104 -15.22 12.70 3.59
C ARG A 104 -15.07 11.57 2.59
N LEU A 105 -15.77 10.47 2.85
CA LEU A 105 -15.93 9.37 1.90
C LEU A 105 -17.43 9.17 1.66
N ASP A 106 -17.87 9.39 0.43
CA ASP A 106 -19.29 9.32 0.06
C ASP A 106 -20.18 10.17 1.03
N GLY A 107 -19.77 11.43 1.26
CA GLY A 107 -20.45 12.38 2.14
C GLY A 107 -20.29 12.12 3.65
N ARG A 108 -19.76 10.98 4.07
CA ARG A 108 -19.52 10.60 5.47
C ARG A 108 -18.18 11.14 5.96
N SER A 109 -18.16 11.77 7.13
CA SER A 109 -16.92 12.19 7.79
C SER A 109 -16.14 10.98 8.28
N VAL A 110 -14.84 10.96 8.00
CA VAL A 110 -13.92 9.85 8.31
C VAL A 110 -12.57 10.38 8.78
N VAL A 111 -11.78 9.54 9.42
CA VAL A 111 -10.35 9.77 9.64
C VAL A 111 -9.55 8.93 8.67
N VAL A 112 -8.60 9.54 7.96
CA VAL A 112 -7.68 8.85 7.06
C VAL A 112 -6.24 9.04 7.54
N ILE A 113 -5.46 7.96 7.50
CA ILE A 113 -4.07 7.92 7.97
C ILE A 113 -3.28 7.06 6.99
N GLY A 114 -2.10 7.50 6.56
CA GLY A 114 -1.30 6.68 5.66
C GLY A 114 0.19 7.00 5.66
N HIS A 115 0.96 6.04 5.21
CA HIS A 115 2.37 6.24 4.92
C HIS A 115 2.53 7.04 3.64
N GLN A 116 3.40 8.05 3.67
CA GLN A 116 3.70 8.87 2.50
C GLN A 116 5.18 8.77 2.16
N LYS A 117 5.47 8.33 0.96
CA LYS A 117 6.81 8.36 0.35
C LYS A 117 6.99 9.62 -0.49
N GLY A 118 8.24 9.96 -0.82
CA GLY A 118 8.57 11.09 -1.72
C GLY A 118 8.83 10.65 -3.16
N ARG A 119 8.53 11.53 -4.11
CA ARG A 119 8.79 11.30 -5.55
C ARG A 119 10.25 11.59 -5.90
N ASP A 120 10.74 12.75 -5.53
CA ASP A 120 12.11 13.17 -5.75
C ASP A 120 13.01 12.96 -4.51
N THR A 121 14.30 13.25 -4.65
CA THR A 121 15.28 13.09 -3.56
C THR A 121 14.96 13.96 -2.36
N LYS A 122 14.50 15.19 -2.57
CA LYS A 122 14.16 16.13 -1.50
C LYS A 122 12.95 15.63 -0.70
N GLU A 123 11.89 15.23 -1.39
CA GLU A 123 10.72 14.65 -0.76
C GLU A 123 11.04 13.33 -0.05
N LYS A 124 11.84 12.44 -0.67
CA LYS A 124 12.27 11.18 -0.04
C LYS A 124 12.98 11.43 1.29
N ILE A 125 13.88 12.41 1.35
CA ILE A 125 14.57 12.80 2.59
C ILE A 125 13.56 13.37 3.60
N GLN A 126 12.68 14.29 3.18
CA GLN A 126 11.66 14.90 4.02
C GLN A 126 10.70 13.85 4.62
N ARG A 127 10.28 12.87 3.82
CA ARG A 127 9.40 11.76 4.20
C ARG A 127 10.16 10.58 4.82
N ASN A 128 11.46 10.75 5.10
CA ASN A 128 12.33 9.71 5.65
C ASN A 128 12.17 8.36 4.91
N PHE A 129 12.08 8.40 3.58
CA PHE A 129 11.88 7.25 2.68
C PHE A 129 10.62 6.40 3.02
N GLY A 130 9.61 7.03 3.60
CA GLY A 130 8.40 6.33 4.05
C GLY A 130 8.58 5.52 5.35
N MET A 131 9.66 5.75 6.09
CA MET A 131 9.95 5.10 7.37
C MET A 131 9.58 6.03 8.53
N PRO A 132 8.45 5.81 9.23
CA PRO A 132 8.05 6.69 10.32
C PRO A 132 8.97 6.59 11.55
N ARG A 133 9.13 7.73 12.21
CA ARG A 133 9.70 7.86 13.55
C ARG A 133 8.58 7.74 14.60
N PRO A 134 8.91 7.68 15.90
CA PRO A 134 7.91 7.56 16.97
C PRO A 134 6.81 8.64 16.91
N GLU A 135 7.18 9.84 16.46
CA GLU A 135 6.26 10.97 16.31
C GLU A 135 5.15 10.68 15.30
N GLY A 136 5.45 9.97 14.21
CA GLY A 136 4.47 9.56 13.21
C GLY A 136 3.44 8.60 13.80
N TYR A 137 3.88 7.60 14.55
CA TYR A 137 2.98 6.64 15.20
C TYR A 137 2.15 7.30 16.31
N ARG A 138 2.75 8.20 17.10
CA ARG A 138 2.00 8.97 18.11
C ARG A 138 0.99 9.92 17.47
N LYS A 139 1.31 10.52 16.32
CA LYS A 139 0.34 11.28 15.53
C LYS A 139 -0.82 10.41 15.06
N ALA A 140 -0.54 9.23 14.53
CA ALA A 140 -1.57 8.27 14.14
C ALA A 140 -2.47 7.90 15.35
N LEU A 141 -1.87 7.59 16.48
CA LEU A 141 -2.59 7.30 17.72
C LEU A 141 -3.53 8.44 18.13
N ARG A 142 -3.05 9.67 18.07
CA ARG A 142 -3.84 10.87 18.38
C ARG A 142 -5.04 11.02 17.45
N LEU A 143 -4.85 10.75 16.15
CA LEU A 143 -5.94 10.80 15.16
C LEU A 143 -6.94 9.67 15.37
N MET A 144 -6.49 8.48 15.74
CA MET A 144 -7.37 7.35 16.10
C MET A 144 -8.21 7.66 17.34
N GLY A 145 -7.62 8.28 18.36
CA GLY A 145 -8.36 8.74 19.53
C GLY A 145 -9.38 9.86 19.22
N LEU A 146 -9.07 10.72 18.25
CA LEU A 146 -10.03 11.70 17.74
C LEU A 146 -11.18 11.01 16.99
N ALA A 147 -10.88 10.01 16.16
CA ALA A 147 -11.88 9.23 15.45
C ALA A 147 -12.86 8.54 16.42
N GLU A 148 -12.35 7.90 17.46
CA GLU A 148 -13.18 7.25 18.48
C GLU A 148 -14.08 8.26 19.20
N ARG A 149 -13.51 9.40 19.61
CA ARG A 149 -14.25 10.45 20.33
C ARG A 149 -15.44 10.99 19.53
N PHE A 150 -15.31 11.07 18.21
CA PHE A 150 -16.36 11.59 17.33
C PHE A 150 -17.10 10.50 16.56
N ALA A 151 -16.90 9.24 16.91
CA ALA A 151 -17.50 8.06 16.26
C ALA A 151 -17.28 8.03 14.74
N LEU A 152 -16.06 8.37 14.28
CA LEU A 152 -15.68 8.40 12.86
C LEU A 152 -15.00 7.10 12.47
N PRO A 153 -15.35 6.48 11.33
CA PRO A 153 -14.60 5.36 10.79
C PRO A 153 -13.16 5.77 10.44
N ILE A 154 -12.24 4.81 10.56
CA ILE A 154 -10.82 5.00 10.28
C ILE A 154 -10.44 4.20 9.04
N TYR A 155 -9.77 4.87 8.10
CA TYR A 155 -9.16 4.24 6.92
C TYR A 155 -7.65 4.43 7.00
N THR A 156 -6.90 3.33 7.01
CA THR A 156 -5.44 3.39 7.01
C THR A 156 -4.85 2.88 5.71
N PHE A 157 -3.77 3.52 5.24
CA PHE A 157 -3.07 3.19 4.00
C PHE A 157 -1.61 2.87 4.30
N ILE A 158 -1.20 1.67 3.98
CA ILE A 158 0.11 1.12 4.33
C ILE A 158 0.99 1.07 3.09
N ASP A 159 2.08 1.81 3.12
CA ASP A 159 3.16 1.76 2.12
C ASP A 159 4.49 2.20 2.76
N THR A 160 5.14 1.28 3.45
CA THR A 160 6.39 1.52 4.18
C THR A 160 7.33 0.32 4.11
N PRO A 161 8.64 0.52 3.95
CA PRO A 161 9.62 -0.56 4.13
C PRO A 161 9.76 -0.99 5.60
N GLY A 162 9.27 -0.19 6.55
CA GLY A 162 9.33 -0.44 7.98
C GLY A 162 9.44 0.83 8.82
N ALA A 163 9.53 0.68 10.12
CA ALA A 163 9.81 1.78 11.03
C ALA A 163 11.26 2.24 10.92
N TYR A 164 11.52 3.53 11.13
CA TYR A 164 12.88 4.08 11.09
C TYR A 164 13.75 3.47 12.20
N PRO A 165 14.90 2.84 11.86
CA PRO A 165 15.76 2.13 12.83
C PRO A 165 16.89 2.99 13.42
N GLY A 166 16.78 4.31 13.35
CA GLY A 166 17.84 5.21 13.80
C GLY A 166 17.87 5.41 15.32
N VAL A 167 19.04 5.76 15.86
CA VAL A 167 19.27 6.00 17.30
C VAL A 167 18.24 6.98 17.89
N GLY A 168 17.99 8.10 17.21
CA GLY A 168 17.01 9.06 17.69
C GLY A 168 15.57 8.55 17.74
N ALA A 169 15.21 7.50 16.98
CA ALA A 169 13.93 6.82 17.10
C ALA A 169 13.90 5.91 18.35
N GLU A 170 14.96 5.18 18.60
CA GLU A 170 15.10 4.36 19.82
C GLU A 170 15.03 5.22 21.09
N GLU A 171 15.77 6.33 21.13
CA GLU A 171 15.77 7.30 22.25
C GLU A 171 14.38 7.86 22.55
N ARG A 172 13.52 8.00 21.53
CA ARG A 172 12.16 8.53 21.67
C ARG A 172 11.06 7.48 21.70
N GLY A 173 11.45 6.19 21.88
CA GLY A 173 10.52 5.11 22.15
C GLY A 173 9.82 4.56 20.91
N GLN A 174 10.57 4.18 19.85
CA GLN A 174 10.01 3.60 18.63
C GLN A 174 9.15 2.36 18.90
N SER A 175 9.68 1.43 19.68
CA SER A 175 8.97 0.19 20.02
C SER A 175 7.71 0.45 20.84
N GLU A 176 7.76 1.38 21.79
CA GLU A 176 6.60 1.77 22.61
C GLU A 176 5.52 2.41 21.73
N ALA A 177 5.88 3.34 20.83
CA ALA A 177 4.92 4.01 19.96
C ALA A 177 4.18 3.03 19.04
N ILE A 178 4.89 2.04 18.50
CA ILE A 178 4.31 0.96 17.70
C ILE A 178 3.39 0.07 18.57
N ALA A 179 3.90 -0.43 19.68
CA ALA A 179 3.15 -1.33 20.57
C ALA A 179 1.88 -0.68 21.13
N ARG A 180 1.95 0.61 21.47
CA ARG A 180 0.79 1.39 21.93
C ARG A 180 -0.28 1.48 20.84
N ASN A 181 0.09 1.70 19.59
CA ASN A 181 -0.85 1.72 18.48
C ASN A 181 -1.57 0.37 18.34
N LEU A 182 -0.83 -0.74 18.35
CA LEU A 182 -1.42 -2.09 18.29
C LEU A 182 -2.46 -2.30 19.39
N GLN A 183 -2.08 -1.98 20.63
CA GLN A 183 -2.95 -2.12 21.79
C GLN A 183 -4.23 -1.29 21.65
N VAL A 184 -4.09 -0.02 21.26
CA VAL A 184 -5.23 0.89 21.14
C VAL A 184 -6.13 0.49 19.97
N MET A 185 -5.56 0.21 18.79
CA MET A 185 -6.34 -0.20 17.61
C MET A 185 -7.19 -1.44 17.87
N ALA A 186 -6.68 -2.41 18.63
CA ALA A 186 -7.43 -3.60 18.99
C ALA A 186 -8.72 -3.29 19.78
N GLY A 187 -8.75 -2.19 20.56
CA GLY A 187 -9.86 -1.79 21.41
C GLY A 187 -10.70 -0.59 20.91
N LEU A 188 -10.36 0.04 19.78
CA LEU A 188 -11.09 1.20 19.26
C LEU A 188 -12.54 0.89 18.93
N ARG A 189 -13.44 1.73 19.41
CA ARG A 189 -14.90 1.56 19.30
C ARG A 189 -15.49 2.13 18.00
N VAL A 190 -14.71 2.13 16.95
CA VAL A 190 -15.09 2.56 15.59
C VAL A 190 -14.57 1.58 14.57
N PRO A 191 -15.20 1.46 13.38
CA PRO A 191 -14.69 0.64 12.29
C PRO A 191 -13.31 1.09 11.82
N ILE A 192 -12.42 0.11 11.57
CA ILE A 192 -11.07 0.32 11.05
C ILE A 192 -10.89 -0.55 9.80
N ILE A 193 -10.61 0.09 8.68
CA ILE A 193 -10.30 -0.58 7.40
C ILE A 193 -8.86 -0.23 7.04
N ALA A 194 -7.98 -1.21 7.03
CA ALA A 194 -6.58 -1.06 6.66
C ALA A 194 -6.34 -1.53 5.22
N THR A 195 -5.55 -0.79 4.46
CA THR A 195 -5.24 -1.11 3.05
C THR A 195 -3.74 -1.08 2.82
N VAL A 196 -3.16 -2.17 2.30
CA VAL A 196 -1.77 -2.19 1.84
C VAL A 196 -1.75 -1.79 0.37
N THR A 197 -1.16 -0.63 0.07
CA THR A 197 -1.14 -0.06 -1.28
C THR A 197 0.19 -0.26 -2.02
N GLY A 198 1.26 -0.57 -1.29
CA GLY A 198 2.58 -0.84 -1.83
C GLY A 198 3.28 -1.94 -1.04
N GLU A 199 4.35 -1.60 -0.33
CA GLU A 199 5.02 -2.53 0.58
C GLU A 199 4.56 -2.31 2.03
N GLY A 200 4.16 -3.39 2.72
CA GLY A 200 3.79 -3.37 4.13
C GLY A 200 4.90 -4.00 4.97
N GLY A 201 5.87 -3.20 5.42
CA GLY A 201 7.07 -3.70 6.11
C GLY A 201 6.93 -3.70 7.64
N SER A 202 7.05 -4.90 8.25
CA SER A 202 7.33 -5.10 9.67
C SER A 202 6.39 -4.34 10.63
N GLY A 203 6.90 -3.97 11.80
CA GLY A 203 6.18 -3.19 12.83
C GLY A 203 5.73 -1.82 12.34
N GLY A 204 6.42 -1.25 11.34
CA GLY A 204 6.03 0.02 10.72
C GLY A 204 4.66 -0.06 10.07
N ALA A 205 4.42 -1.10 9.30
CA ALA A 205 3.13 -1.38 8.69
C ALA A 205 2.08 -1.78 9.72
N LEU A 206 2.46 -2.66 10.66
CA LEU A 206 1.56 -3.20 11.67
C LEU A 206 1.01 -2.12 12.61
N ALA A 207 1.81 -1.07 12.89
CA ALA A 207 1.42 0.03 13.77
C ALA A 207 0.18 0.84 13.33
N ILE A 208 -0.23 0.70 12.06
CA ILE A 208 -1.50 1.23 11.55
C ILE A 208 -2.31 0.16 10.81
N GLY A 209 -1.98 -1.12 11.00
CA GLY A 209 -2.52 -2.27 10.26
C GLY A 209 -3.51 -3.14 11.03
N VAL A 210 -3.75 -2.88 12.31
CA VAL A 210 -4.72 -3.64 13.12
C VAL A 210 -6.13 -3.11 12.87
N GLY A 211 -7.01 -3.90 12.30
CA GLY A 211 -8.35 -3.44 11.94
C GLY A 211 -9.38 -4.55 11.79
N ASP A 212 -10.61 -4.13 11.48
CA ASP A 212 -11.74 -5.02 11.22
C ASP A 212 -11.67 -5.65 9.83
N ARG A 213 -11.04 -4.95 8.89
CA ARG A 213 -10.74 -5.42 7.53
C ARG A 213 -9.33 -5.06 7.15
N LEU A 214 -8.65 -5.98 6.47
CA LEU A 214 -7.37 -5.76 5.80
C LEU A 214 -7.54 -6.02 4.31
N ILE A 215 -7.30 -4.98 3.52
CA ILE A 215 -7.37 -5.00 2.06
C ILE A 215 -5.94 -4.93 1.53
N MET A 216 -5.66 -5.61 0.44
CA MET A 216 -4.40 -5.45 -0.29
C MET A 216 -4.66 -5.13 -1.76
N LEU A 217 -3.85 -4.27 -2.36
CA LEU A 217 -3.80 -4.17 -3.82
C LEU A 217 -3.11 -5.42 -4.39
N GLN A 218 -3.48 -5.82 -5.60
CA GLN A 218 -3.06 -7.08 -6.23
C GLN A 218 -1.53 -7.27 -6.19
N PHE A 219 -0.78 -6.24 -6.52
CA PHE A 219 0.69 -6.28 -6.57
C PHE A 219 1.35 -5.57 -5.38
N SER A 220 0.69 -5.53 -4.24
CA SER A 220 1.27 -5.13 -2.96
C SER A 220 1.86 -6.32 -2.21
N THR A 221 2.72 -6.04 -1.23
CA THR A 221 3.32 -7.07 -0.36
C THR A 221 3.14 -6.71 1.10
N TYR A 222 3.00 -7.73 1.97
CA TYR A 222 2.92 -7.53 3.41
C TYR A 222 3.77 -8.57 4.13
N SER A 223 4.77 -8.14 4.89
CA SER A 223 5.77 -9.06 5.47
C SER A 223 6.42 -8.49 6.72
N VAL A 224 6.97 -9.39 7.55
CA VAL A 224 7.73 -9.02 8.75
C VAL A 224 9.11 -8.43 8.43
N ILE A 225 9.66 -8.77 7.27
CA ILE A 225 10.99 -8.34 6.81
C ILE A 225 11.01 -8.32 5.28
N SER A 226 11.88 -7.52 4.67
CA SER A 226 12.06 -7.57 3.21
C SER A 226 12.70 -8.90 2.75
N PRO A 227 12.45 -9.35 1.51
CA PRO A 227 13.11 -10.54 0.97
C PRO A 227 14.64 -10.48 1.04
N GLU A 228 15.23 -9.31 0.79
CA GLU A 228 16.66 -9.08 0.89
C GLU A 228 17.17 -9.22 2.33
N GLY A 229 16.44 -8.68 3.30
CA GLY A 229 16.73 -8.81 4.72
C GLY A 229 16.64 -10.25 5.19
N CYS A 230 15.59 -10.97 4.81
CA CYS A 230 15.42 -12.39 5.10
C CYS A 230 16.57 -13.21 4.51
N ALA A 231 16.91 -12.97 3.24
CA ALA A 231 18.02 -13.66 2.57
C ALA A 231 19.36 -13.39 3.25
N SER A 232 19.61 -12.16 3.65
CA SER A 232 20.84 -11.78 4.35
C SER A 232 20.97 -12.48 5.70
N ILE A 233 19.87 -12.66 6.44
CA ILE A 233 19.88 -13.35 7.75
C ILE A 233 20.05 -14.86 7.56
N LEU A 234 19.26 -15.50 6.70
CA LEU A 234 19.21 -16.95 6.58
C LEU A 234 20.36 -17.51 5.73
N TRP A 235 20.70 -16.85 4.64
CA TRP A 235 21.73 -17.34 3.70
C TRP A 235 23.00 -16.49 3.67
N LYS A 236 23.06 -15.42 4.45
CA LYS A 236 24.17 -14.45 4.50
C LYS A 236 24.51 -13.86 3.12
N SER A 237 23.52 -13.78 2.22
CA SER A 237 23.64 -13.18 0.90
C SER A 237 22.29 -12.61 0.46
N ALA A 238 22.27 -11.32 0.11
CA ALA A 238 21.08 -10.67 -0.47
C ALA A 238 20.71 -11.21 -1.86
N ASP A 239 21.64 -11.89 -2.56
CA ASP A 239 21.39 -12.50 -3.89
C ASP A 239 20.33 -13.61 -3.84
N LYS A 240 20.00 -14.10 -2.64
CA LYS A 240 18.93 -15.09 -2.41
C LYS A 240 17.57 -14.46 -2.17
N ALA A 241 17.40 -13.16 -2.39
CA ALA A 241 16.13 -12.45 -2.16
C ALA A 241 14.95 -13.06 -2.94
N GLN A 242 15.17 -13.56 -4.14
CA GLN A 242 14.12 -14.23 -4.92
C GLN A 242 13.61 -15.50 -4.20
N LEU A 243 14.51 -16.34 -3.70
CA LEU A 243 14.14 -17.55 -2.94
C LEU A 243 13.42 -17.17 -1.63
N ALA A 244 13.87 -16.10 -0.98
CA ALA A 244 13.21 -15.59 0.21
C ALA A 244 11.79 -15.13 -0.09
N ALA A 245 11.57 -14.34 -1.15
CA ALA A 245 10.26 -13.87 -1.55
C ALA A 245 9.27 -15.02 -1.80
N GLU A 246 9.71 -16.09 -2.45
CA GLU A 246 8.91 -17.29 -2.69
C GLU A 246 8.55 -18.01 -1.39
N ALA A 247 9.51 -18.17 -0.50
CA ALA A 247 9.32 -18.90 0.76
C ALA A 247 8.47 -18.15 1.79
N MET A 248 8.49 -16.82 1.77
CA MET A 248 7.83 -15.96 2.76
C MET A 248 6.32 -15.79 2.52
N ALA A 249 5.78 -16.14 1.36
CA ALA A 249 4.36 -16.02 1.01
C ALA A 249 3.80 -14.60 1.25
N ILE A 250 4.51 -13.56 0.77
CA ILE A 250 4.24 -12.14 1.09
C ILE A 250 3.25 -11.44 0.17
N THR A 251 2.79 -12.13 -0.87
CA THR A 251 1.90 -11.56 -1.90
C THR A 251 0.45 -11.58 -1.49
N SER A 252 -0.35 -10.70 -2.07
CA SER A 252 -1.76 -10.51 -1.71
C SER A 252 -2.61 -11.78 -1.84
N ASP A 253 -2.39 -12.57 -2.90
CA ASP A 253 -3.06 -13.85 -3.14
C ASP A 253 -2.73 -14.89 -2.05
N LYS A 254 -1.44 -15.03 -1.71
CA LYS A 254 -1.00 -15.96 -0.67
C LYS A 254 -1.51 -15.58 0.71
N LEU A 255 -1.50 -14.31 1.04
CA LEU A 255 -2.01 -13.84 2.32
C LEU A 255 -3.53 -13.93 2.42
N HIS A 256 -4.24 -13.76 1.29
CA HIS A 256 -5.68 -14.02 1.21
C HIS A 256 -5.98 -15.51 1.40
N ASP A 257 -5.25 -16.41 0.74
CA ASP A 257 -5.41 -17.86 0.89
C ASP A 257 -5.14 -18.34 2.33
N LEU A 258 -4.25 -17.64 3.06
CA LEU A 258 -3.96 -17.88 4.48
C LEU A 258 -5.01 -17.27 5.42
N GLY A 259 -5.98 -16.52 4.91
CA GLY A 259 -7.03 -15.87 5.71
C GLY A 259 -6.55 -14.64 6.49
N LEU A 260 -5.39 -14.07 6.12
CA LEU A 260 -4.86 -12.85 6.74
C LEU A 260 -5.42 -11.57 6.11
N VAL A 261 -5.81 -11.63 4.84
CA VAL A 261 -6.35 -10.53 4.02
C VAL A 261 -7.80 -10.82 3.68
N ASP A 262 -8.67 -9.83 3.86
CA ASP A 262 -10.11 -9.97 3.64
C ASP A 262 -10.51 -9.74 2.17
N ALA A 263 -9.79 -8.87 1.46
CA ALA A 263 -10.04 -8.57 0.05
C ALA A 263 -8.77 -8.19 -0.68
N VAL A 264 -8.68 -8.61 -1.95
CA VAL A 264 -7.63 -8.22 -2.89
C VAL A 264 -8.27 -7.35 -3.98
N VAL A 265 -7.77 -6.13 -4.15
CA VAL A 265 -8.24 -5.21 -5.19
C VAL A 265 -7.42 -5.41 -6.45
N PRO A 266 -8.03 -5.82 -7.58
CA PRO A 266 -7.32 -5.95 -8.85
C PRO A 266 -6.72 -4.63 -9.29
N GLU A 267 -5.52 -4.67 -9.83
CA GLU A 267 -4.84 -3.51 -10.39
C GLU A 267 -5.06 -3.42 -11.91
N PRO A 268 -5.02 -2.22 -12.48
CA PRO A 268 -4.99 -2.02 -13.93
C PRO A 268 -3.85 -2.83 -14.59
N LEU A 269 -4.01 -3.13 -15.87
CA LEU A 269 -2.99 -3.84 -16.64
C LEU A 269 -1.65 -3.10 -16.59
N GLY A 270 -0.61 -3.78 -16.14
CA GLY A 270 0.70 -3.20 -15.93
C GLY A 270 0.90 -2.55 -14.53
N GLY A 271 -0.09 -2.66 -13.62
CA GLY A 271 0.00 -2.20 -12.24
C GLY A 271 -0.67 -0.85 -11.96
N ALA A 272 -0.82 -0.50 -10.69
CA ALA A 272 -1.54 0.69 -10.22
C ALA A 272 -1.04 2.02 -10.78
N HIS A 273 0.22 2.10 -11.18
CA HIS A 273 0.84 3.31 -11.75
C HIS A 273 0.49 3.55 -13.22
N ARG A 274 -0.03 2.56 -13.92
CA ARG A 274 -0.42 2.68 -15.33
C ARG A 274 -1.73 3.42 -15.51
N ASP A 275 -2.66 3.25 -14.56
CA ASP A 275 -3.93 3.96 -14.53
C ASP A 275 -4.36 4.21 -13.08
N VAL A 276 -3.91 5.34 -12.55
CA VAL A 276 -4.13 5.71 -11.14
C VAL A 276 -5.60 5.99 -10.85
N ASP A 277 -6.34 6.50 -11.82
CA ASP A 277 -7.74 6.87 -11.66
C ASP A 277 -8.61 5.60 -11.58
N THR A 278 -8.46 4.67 -12.52
CA THR A 278 -9.13 3.35 -12.46
C THR A 278 -8.76 2.57 -11.19
N MET A 279 -7.50 2.66 -10.74
CA MET A 279 -7.07 2.04 -9.48
C MET A 279 -7.78 2.65 -8.27
N ALA A 280 -7.86 3.96 -8.22
CA ALA A 280 -8.53 4.67 -7.13
C ALA A 280 -10.03 4.38 -7.08
N GLU A 281 -10.73 4.34 -8.22
CA GLU A 281 -12.15 3.97 -8.32
C GLU A 281 -12.40 2.54 -7.81
N SER A 282 -11.54 1.59 -8.20
CA SER A 282 -11.64 0.20 -7.76
C SER A 282 -11.43 0.07 -6.25
N LEU A 283 -10.45 0.80 -5.72
CA LEU A 283 -10.19 0.83 -4.29
C LEU A 283 -11.34 1.51 -3.53
N GLN A 284 -11.84 2.66 -3.99
CA GLN A 284 -12.97 3.35 -3.36
C GLN A 284 -14.18 2.43 -3.21
N ARG A 285 -14.55 1.70 -4.27
CA ARG A 285 -15.65 0.73 -4.25
C ARG A 285 -15.44 -0.33 -3.16
N THR A 286 -14.24 -0.92 -3.09
CA THR A 286 -13.92 -1.95 -2.08
C THR A 286 -13.93 -1.38 -0.66
N LEU A 287 -13.50 -0.13 -0.45
CA LEU A 287 -13.57 0.54 0.85
C LEU A 287 -15.03 0.74 1.29
N LEU A 288 -15.91 1.18 0.38
CA LEU A 288 -17.34 1.36 0.66
C LEU A 288 -18.05 0.02 0.92
N GLU A 289 -17.77 -1.00 0.12
CA GLU A 289 -18.29 -2.37 0.33
C GLU A 289 -17.83 -2.93 1.69
N SER A 290 -16.57 -2.77 2.05
CA SER A 290 -16.03 -3.21 3.34
C SER A 290 -16.68 -2.47 4.51
N PHE A 291 -16.89 -1.17 4.37
CA PHE A 291 -17.55 -0.38 5.40
C PHE A 291 -19.03 -0.78 5.57
N SER A 292 -19.75 -1.02 4.48
CA SER A 292 -21.17 -1.42 4.54
C SER A 292 -21.42 -2.70 5.33
N GLN A 293 -20.42 -3.59 5.41
CA GLN A 293 -20.48 -4.82 6.21
C GLN A 293 -20.23 -4.57 7.71
N LEU A 294 -19.52 -3.50 8.05
CA LEU A 294 -19.19 -3.14 9.43
C LEU A 294 -20.21 -2.19 10.05
N GLU A 295 -20.82 -1.32 9.26
CA GLU A 295 -21.75 -0.29 9.72
C GLU A 295 -22.96 -0.84 10.53
N PRO A 296 -23.58 -1.99 10.21
CA PRO A 296 -24.71 -2.52 10.95
C PRO A 296 -24.33 -3.10 12.33
N LEU A 297 -23.04 -3.32 12.59
CA LEU A 297 -22.59 -3.96 13.83
C LEU A 297 -22.69 -3.00 15.02
N SER A 298 -23.21 -3.48 16.13
CA SER A 298 -23.05 -2.78 17.40
C SER A 298 -21.56 -2.73 17.79
N ILE A 299 -21.19 -1.79 18.65
CA ILE A 299 -19.80 -1.65 19.11
C ILE A 299 -19.29 -2.97 19.72
N ASP A 300 -20.10 -3.65 20.53
CA ASP A 300 -19.72 -4.91 21.17
C ASP A 300 -19.52 -6.02 20.11
N GLN A 301 -20.37 -6.08 19.09
CA GLN A 301 -20.21 -7.01 17.97
C GLN A 301 -18.94 -6.70 17.15
N LEU A 302 -18.67 -5.43 16.90
CA LEU A 302 -17.46 -4.99 16.17
C LEU A 302 -16.19 -5.42 16.92
N LEU A 303 -16.11 -5.14 18.22
CA LEU A 303 -14.97 -5.50 19.06
C LEU A 303 -14.79 -7.02 19.18
N ALA A 304 -15.88 -7.75 19.37
CA ALA A 304 -15.86 -9.21 19.44
C ALA A 304 -15.37 -9.80 18.10
N ALA A 305 -15.90 -9.33 16.97
CA ALA A 305 -15.48 -9.79 15.64
C ALA A 305 -13.99 -9.49 15.35
N ARG A 306 -13.51 -8.28 15.73
CA ARG A 306 -12.09 -7.92 15.63
C ARG A 306 -11.21 -8.83 16.47
N TYR A 307 -11.60 -9.10 17.69
CA TYR A 307 -10.86 -9.99 18.58
C TYR A 307 -10.78 -11.41 18.02
N GLU A 308 -11.91 -11.99 17.61
CA GLU A 308 -11.95 -13.35 17.05
C GLU A 308 -11.17 -13.43 15.72
N ARG A 309 -11.22 -12.39 14.90
CA ARG A 309 -10.41 -12.30 13.68
C ARG A 309 -8.91 -12.38 14.00
N ILE A 310 -8.43 -11.61 14.96
CA ILE A 310 -7.00 -11.60 15.33
C ILE A 310 -6.59 -12.95 15.93
N ARG A 311 -7.44 -13.54 16.77
CA ARG A 311 -7.20 -14.87 17.36
C ARG A 311 -7.23 -16.01 16.35
N GLY A 312 -8.00 -15.83 15.27
CA GLY A 312 -8.10 -16.80 14.19
C GLY A 312 -6.92 -16.86 13.25
N PHE A 313 -5.95 -15.95 13.37
CA PHE A 313 -4.78 -15.97 12.51
C PHE A 313 -3.85 -17.13 12.80
N GLY A 314 -3.42 -17.80 11.73
CA GLY A 314 -2.51 -18.93 11.78
C GLY A 314 -3.24 -20.28 11.85
N ARG A 315 -2.56 -21.29 11.32
CA ARG A 315 -2.99 -22.69 11.36
C ARG A 315 -1.98 -23.47 12.20
N PHE A 316 -2.44 -24.18 13.19
CA PHE A 316 -1.62 -25.10 13.98
C PHE A 316 -2.29 -26.46 14.04
N LYS A 317 -1.49 -27.52 14.19
CA LYS A 317 -1.96 -28.87 14.51
C LYS A 317 -1.75 -29.07 16.00
N GLU A 318 -2.80 -29.48 16.71
CA GLU A 318 -2.67 -30.01 18.06
C GLU A 318 -1.98 -31.38 18.07
#